data_112f3e1f3a4f134575b7d9e7fb7ca960
#
_entry.id   112f3e1f3a4f134575b7d9e7fb7ca960
#
_cell.length_a   1.000
_cell.length_b   1.000
_cell.length_c   1.000
_cell.angle_alpha   90.00
_cell.angle_beta   90.00
_cell.angle_gamma   90.00
#
_symmetry.space_group_name_H-M   'P 1'
#
loop_
_entity.id
_entity.type
_entity.pdbx_description
1 polymer ?
#
loop_
_entity_poly.entity_id
_entity_poly.type
_entity_poly.pdbx_seq_one_letter_code
_entity_poly.pdbx_strand_id
1 'polypeptide(L)'
;MAHLVTLNGDGSPQLSCVWVGLDGDEIVCAHLPRHRKVKNIERDSRVALSIEADGLNAIGLKEYLVVYGSARVTEGGAPELLGRLARTYLGPDVEFPPMPNPPPGYITHITVDRIAGVGPWTES
;
A
#
# COMPACT_ATOMS: atom_id res chain seq x y z
N MET A 1 -0.09 -7.52 5.04
CA MET A 1 -0.02 -7.17 3.62
C MET A 1 -1.31 -6.52 3.20
N ALA A 2 -1.24 -5.56 2.32
CA ALA A 2 -2.42 -4.83 1.85
C ALA A 2 -2.76 -5.22 0.42
N HIS A 3 -4.04 -5.09 0.06
CA HIS A 3 -4.53 -5.23 -1.30
C HIS A 3 -4.79 -3.82 -1.85
N LEU A 4 -4.07 -3.46 -2.91
CA LEU A 4 -4.16 -2.14 -3.53
C LEU A 4 -4.89 -2.23 -4.87
N VAL A 5 -5.89 -1.38 -5.06
CA VAL A 5 -6.64 -1.27 -6.31
C VAL A 5 -6.33 0.06 -6.97
N THR A 6 -5.93 0.02 -8.23
CA THR A 6 -5.76 1.18 -9.10
C THR A 6 -6.66 1.00 -10.32
N LEU A 7 -6.82 2.04 -11.12
CA LEU A 7 -7.70 2.01 -12.30
C LEU A 7 -6.88 1.94 -13.59
N ASN A 8 -7.15 0.91 -14.39
CA ASN A 8 -6.60 0.78 -15.73
C ASN A 8 -7.17 1.87 -16.65
N GLY A 9 -6.56 2.06 -17.82
CA GLY A 9 -6.97 3.08 -18.79
C GLY A 9 -8.41 2.96 -19.27
N ASP A 10 -8.96 1.77 -19.27
CA ASP A 10 -10.35 1.48 -19.63
C ASP A 10 -11.32 1.61 -18.46
N GLY A 11 -10.83 1.99 -17.28
CA GLY A 11 -11.62 2.11 -16.06
C GLY A 11 -11.76 0.82 -15.26
N SER A 12 -11.26 -0.30 -15.77
CA SER A 12 -11.30 -1.56 -15.02
C SER A 12 -10.32 -1.54 -13.85
N PRO A 13 -10.62 -2.23 -12.74
CA PRO A 13 -9.72 -2.27 -11.59
C PRO A 13 -8.52 -3.20 -11.84
N GLN A 14 -7.36 -2.79 -11.31
CA GLN A 14 -6.16 -3.63 -11.25
C GLN A 14 -5.81 -3.83 -9.77
N LEU A 15 -5.75 -5.08 -9.34
CA LEU A 15 -5.48 -5.45 -7.96
C LEU A 15 -4.05 -5.96 -7.80
N SER A 16 -3.38 -5.53 -6.74
CA SER A 16 -2.06 -6.06 -6.37
C SER A 16 -1.93 -6.14 -4.86
N CYS A 17 -1.03 -7.00 -4.40
CA CYS A 17 -0.67 -7.11 -2.98
C CYS A 17 0.62 -6.32 -2.74
N VAL A 18 0.65 -5.50 -1.70
CA VAL A 18 1.78 -4.64 -1.40
C VAL A 18 2.06 -4.60 0.09
N TRP A 19 3.30 -4.36 0.45
CA TRP A 19 3.66 -3.96 1.81
C TRP A 19 3.39 -2.47 1.95
N VAL A 20 2.82 -2.08 3.08
CA VAL A 20 2.51 -0.67 3.36
C VAL A 20 3.12 -0.24 4.66
N GLY A 21 3.41 1.05 4.76
CA GLY A 21 3.86 1.71 5.96
C GLY A 21 3.21 3.08 6.07
N LEU A 22 3.58 3.81 7.08
CA LEU A 22 3.10 5.16 7.29
C LEU A 22 4.25 6.16 7.17
N ASP A 23 3.97 7.30 6.56
CA ASP A 23 4.83 8.47 6.55
C ASP A 23 3.96 9.68 6.87
N GLY A 24 4.00 10.11 8.15
CA GLY A 24 3.05 11.09 8.64
C GLY A 24 1.63 10.57 8.52
N ASP A 25 0.77 11.31 7.84
CA ASP A 25 -0.64 10.96 7.64
C ASP A 25 -0.87 10.17 6.35
N GLU A 26 0.19 9.88 5.60
CA GLU A 26 0.09 9.16 4.34
C GLU A 26 0.44 7.69 4.50
N ILE A 27 -0.22 6.83 3.73
CA ILE A 27 0.16 5.45 3.56
C ILE A 27 1.16 5.39 2.41
N VAL A 28 2.27 4.67 2.61
CA VAL A 28 3.32 4.57 1.60
C VAL A 28 3.57 3.11 1.23
N CYS A 29 3.90 2.89 -0.04
CA CYS A 29 4.43 1.63 -0.52
C CYS A 29 5.46 1.89 -1.60
N ALA A 30 6.34 0.91 -1.84
CA ALA A 30 7.48 1.10 -2.73
C ALA A 30 7.50 0.04 -3.82
N HIS A 31 8.05 0.42 -4.97
CA HIS A 31 8.15 -0.43 -6.15
C HIS A 31 9.51 -0.20 -6.82
N LEU A 32 10.23 -1.27 -7.14
CA LEU A 32 11.49 -1.13 -7.89
C LEU A 32 11.23 -0.87 -9.37
N PRO A 33 10.47 -1.71 -10.11
CA PRO A 33 10.12 -1.41 -11.50
C PRO A 33 8.89 -0.50 -11.58
N ARG A 34 8.72 0.11 -12.76
CA ARG A 34 7.53 0.92 -13.02
C ARG A 34 6.38 0.02 -13.44
N HIS A 35 5.75 -0.61 -12.45
CA HIS A 35 4.61 -1.51 -12.64
C HIS A 35 3.39 -0.78 -13.23
N ARG A 36 2.42 -1.57 -13.72
CA ARG A 36 1.15 -1.05 -14.23
C ARG A 36 0.46 -0.14 -13.20
N LYS A 37 0.49 -0.52 -11.91
CA LYS A 37 -0.12 0.30 -10.84
C LYS A 37 0.49 1.70 -10.75
N VAL A 38 1.79 1.85 -10.97
CA VAL A 38 2.45 3.16 -10.99
C VAL A 38 1.92 4.00 -12.16
N LYS A 39 1.86 3.40 -13.35
CA LYS A 39 1.34 4.07 -14.55
C LYS A 39 -0.13 4.43 -14.38
N ASN A 40 -0.92 3.54 -13.76
CA ASN A 40 -2.33 3.78 -13.49
C ASN A 40 -2.52 4.99 -12.58
N ILE A 41 -1.75 5.07 -11.49
CA ILE A 41 -1.82 6.18 -10.53
C ILE A 41 -1.43 7.50 -11.18
N GLU A 42 -0.41 7.51 -12.03
CA GLU A 42 0.01 8.72 -12.75
C GLU A 42 -1.07 9.25 -13.68
N ARG A 43 -1.91 8.37 -14.24
CA ARG A 43 -3.01 8.74 -15.11
C ARG A 43 -4.28 9.07 -14.34
N ASP A 44 -4.60 8.28 -13.31
CA ASP A 44 -5.79 8.44 -12.46
C ASP A 44 -5.38 8.18 -11.02
N SER A 45 -5.43 9.21 -10.19
CA SER A 45 -4.92 9.16 -8.82
C SER A 45 -5.81 8.40 -7.85
N ARG A 46 -7.03 8.02 -8.24
CA ARG A 46 -7.96 7.33 -7.34
C ARG A 46 -7.48 5.93 -7.02
N VAL A 47 -7.46 5.59 -5.74
CA VAL A 47 -7.04 4.27 -5.26
C VAL A 47 -7.96 3.80 -4.14
N ALA A 48 -7.99 2.48 -3.97
CA ALA A 48 -8.58 1.85 -2.80
C ALA A 48 -7.61 0.80 -2.26
N LEU A 49 -7.63 0.58 -0.97
CA LEU A 49 -6.71 -0.33 -0.30
C LEU A 49 -7.44 -1.03 0.84
N SER A 50 -7.20 -2.32 1.00
CA SER A 50 -7.71 -3.06 2.15
C SER A 50 -6.59 -3.74 2.90
N ILE A 51 -6.71 -3.76 4.23
CA ILE A 51 -5.75 -4.41 5.13
C ILE A 51 -6.56 -5.24 6.12
N GLU A 52 -6.27 -6.54 6.23
CA GLU A 52 -6.86 -7.37 7.27
C GLU A 52 -6.13 -7.13 8.59
N ALA A 53 -6.90 -7.02 9.67
CA ALA A 53 -6.38 -7.03 11.03
C ALA A 53 -6.33 -8.46 11.55
N ASP A 54 -5.60 -8.67 12.64
CA ASP A 54 -5.45 -10.01 13.24
C ASP A 54 -6.66 -10.41 14.10
N GLY A 55 -7.51 -9.44 14.46
CA GLY A 55 -8.62 -9.66 15.38
C GLY A 55 -9.94 -9.98 14.73
N LEU A 56 -10.86 -10.46 15.56
CA LEU A 56 -12.27 -10.61 15.22
C LEU A 56 -13.07 -9.58 16.02
N ASN A 57 -14.18 -9.12 15.46
CA ASN A 57 -15.06 -8.23 16.21
C ASN A 57 -15.95 -9.03 17.20
N ALA A 58 -16.82 -8.34 17.94
CA ALA A 58 -17.63 -8.95 18.99
C ALA A 58 -18.59 -10.05 18.49
N ILE A 59 -18.93 -10.05 17.20
CA ILE A 59 -19.80 -11.07 16.60
C ILE A 59 -19.03 -12.11 15.79
N GLY A 60 -17.69 -12.15 15.89
CA GLY A 60 -16.85 -13.16 15.25
C GLY A 60 -16.43 -12.86 13.82
N LEU A 61 -16.68 -11.66 13.32
CA LEU A 61 -16.23 -11.28 11.98
C LEU A 61 -14.77 -10.83 12.00
N LYS A 62 -14.04 -11.19 10.96
CA LYS A 62 -12.66 -10.71 10.76
C LYS A 62 -12.66 -9.20 10.60
N GLU A 63 -11.83 -8.52 11.40
CA GLU A 63 -11.67 -7.08 11.26
C GLU A 63 -10.80 -6.76 10.04
N TYR A 64 -11.17 -5.75 9.29
CA TYR A 64 -10.39 -5.24 8.17
C TYR A 64 -10.64 -3.76 7.95
N LEU A 65 -9.60 -3.08 7.46
CA LEU A 65 -9.65 -1.65 7.14
C LEU A 65 -9.73 -1.49 5.64
N VAL A 66 -10.63 -0.62 5.18
CA VAL A 66 -10.68 -0.17 3.79
C VAL A 66 -10.35 1.31 3.74
N VAL A 67 -9.46 1.69 2.85
CA VAL A 67 -9.05 3.07 2.61
C VAL A 67 -9.44 3.46 1.19
N TYR A 68 -10.12 4.57 1.04
CA TYR A 68 -10.33 5.23 -0.24
C TYR A 68 -9.53 6.53 -0.25
N GLY A 69 -8.77 6.76 -1.29
CA GLY A 69 -7.92 7.94 -1.33
C GLY A 69 -7.39 8.28 -2.70
N SER A 70 -6.46 9.21 -2.69
CA SER A 70 -5.72 9.65 -3.86
C SER A 70 -4.25 9.36 -3.68
N ALA A 71 -3.60 8.91 -4.73
CA ALA A 71 -2.19 8.56 -4.68
C ALA A 71 -1.36 9.44 -5.62
N ARG A 72 -0.11 9.67 -5.21
CA ARG A 72 0.92 10.28 -6.05
C ARG A 72 2.16 9.41 -6.01
N VAL A 73 2.96 9.47 -7.05
CA VAL A 73 4.18 8.68 -7.17
C VAL A 73 5.38 9.61 -7.21
N THR A 74 6.39 9.30 -6.42
CA THR A 74 7.69 9.97 -6.46
C THR A 74 8.77 9.00 -6.90
N GLU A 75 9.77 9.46 -7.64
CA GLU A 75 10.92 8.64 -8.02
C GLU A 75 11.93 8.58 -6.88
N GLY A 76 12.58 7.42 -6.76
CA GLY A 76 13.64 7.22 -5.80
C GLY A 76 13.16 6.82 -4.42
N GLY A 77 14.09 6.37 -3.59
CA GLY A 77 13.84 6.00 -2.20
C GLY A 77 13.21 4.62 -1.98
N ALA A 78 12.90 3.89 -3.06
CA ALA A 78 12.23 2.60 -2.94
C ALA A 78 13.06 1.57 -2.19
N PRO A 79 14.38 1.40 -2.42
CA PRO A 79 15.13 0.39 -1.68
C PRO A 79 15.12 0.61 -0.18
N GLU A 80 15.24 1.84 0.29
CA GLU A 80 15.24 2.18 1.70
C GLU A 80 13.88 1.88 2.34
N LEU A 81 12.80 2.24 1.66
CA LEU A 81 11.45 1.96 2.15
C LEU A 81 11.18 0.46 2.14
N LEU A 82 11.55 -0.26 1.08
CA LEU A 82 11.40 -1.71 1.02
C LEU A 82 12.17 -2.40 2.12
N GLY A 83 13.39 -1.93 2.42
CA GLY A 83 14.18 -2.46 3.53
C GLY A 83 13.48 -2.28 4.88
N ARG A 84 12.91 -1.11 5.11
CA ARG A 84 12.14 -0.82 6.33
C ARG A 84 10.90 -1.70 6.44
N LEU A 85 10.15 -1.84 5.34
CA LEU A 85 8.93 -2.66 5.32
C LEU A 85 9.26 -4.15 5.45
N ALA A 86 10.35 -4.61 4.82
CA ALA A 86 10.78 -6.00 4.96
C ALA A 86 11.06 -6.36 6.41
N ARG A 87 11.68 -5.47 7.16
CA ARG A 87 11.93 -5.71 8.59
C ARG A 87 10.62 -5.82 9.39
N THR A 88 9.60 -5.09 9.00
CA THR A 88 8.27 -5.18 9.63
C THR A 88 7.55 -6.48 9.26
N TYR A 89 7.60 -6.88 7.99
CA TYR A 89 6.82 -8.03 7.49
C TYR A 89 7.56 -9.36 7.56
N LEU A 90 8.90 -9.35 7.44
CA LEU A 90 9.72 -10.57 7.35
C LEU A 90 10.63 -10.78 8.56
N GLY A 91 10.94 -9.73 9.33
CA GLY A 91 11.77 -9.82 10.52
C GLY A 91 12.89 -8.78 10.57
N PRO A 92 13.42 -8.51 11.77
CA PRO A 92 14.35 -7.38 11.98
C PRO A 92 15.72 -7.56 11.33
N ASP A 93 16.12 -8.80 11.00
CA ASP A 93 17.45 -9.09 10.45
C ASP A 93 17.43 -9.30 8.92
N VAL A 94 16.30 -9.07 8.28
CA VAL A 94 16.16 -9.28 6.83
C VAL A 94 16.79 -8.13 6.06
N GLU A 95 17.64 -8.47 5.09
CA GLU A 95 18.15 -7.53 4.11
C GLU A 95 17.30 -7.60 2.84
N PHE A 96 16.75 -6.47 2.43
CA PHE A 96 15.89 -6.38 1.26
C PHE A 96 16.04 -4.99 0.63
N PRO A 97 16.09 -4.83 -0.69
CA PRO A 97 15.99 -5.88 -1.73
C PRO A 97 17.20 -6.83 -1.73
N PRO A 98 17.00 -8.09 -2.14
CA PRO A 98 18.07 -9.10 -2.10
C PRO A 98 19.02 -9.02 -3.30
N MET A 99 19.33 -7.84 -3.75
CA MET A 99 20.19 -7.60 -4.91
C MET A 99 21.16 -6.47 -4.61
N PRO A 100 22.39 -6.54 -5.12
CA PRO A 100 23.32 -5.40 -5.03
C PRO A 100 22.85 -4.30 -5.98
N ASN A 101 23.00 -3.04 -5.55
CA ASN A 101 22.68 -1.88 -6.36
C ASN A 101 21.28 -1.90 -6.97
N PRO A 102 20.20 -2.01 -6.15
CA PRO A 102 18.85 -1.98 -6.68
C PRO A 102 18.56 -0.63 -7.34
N PRO A 103 17.65 -0.59 -8.34
CA PRO A 103 17.26 0.69 -8.94
C PRO A 103 16.58 1.58 -7.89
N PRO A 104 16.58 2.93 -8.09
CA PRO A 104 15.95 3.84 -7.12
C PRO A 104 14.45 3.64 -6.99
N GLY A 105 13.78 3.16 -8.02
CA GLY A 105 12.37 2.80 -7.98
C GLY A 105 11.43 3.97 -7.73
N TYR A 106 10.27 3.63 -7.18
CA TYR A 106 9.17 4.59 -7.00
C TYR A 106 8.51 4.38 -5.65
N ILE A 107 8.05 5.47 -5.05
CA ILE A 107 7.24 5.41 -3.84
C ILE A 107 5.85 5.95 -4.17
N THR A 108 4.82 5.18 -3.83
CA THR A 108 3.43 5.60 -3.91
C THR A 108 3.02 6.16 -2.55
N HIS A 109 2.49 7.38 -2.54
CA HIS A 109 2.00 8.06 -1.35
C HIS A 109 0.48 8.19 -1.47
N ILE A 110 -0.24 7.66 -0.50
CA ILE A 110 -1.70 7.65 -0.50
C ILE A 110 -2.22 8.60 0.57
N THR A 111 -2.96 9.62 0.13
CA THR A 111 -3.72 10.50 1.01
C THR A 111 -5.06 9.85 1.29
N VAL A 112 -5.40 9.67 2.58
CA VAL A 112 -6.63 9.00 2.99
C VAL A 112 -7.78 10.00 2.95
N ASP A 113 -8.80 9.71 2.12
CA ASP A 113 -10.00 10.55 2.03
C ASP A 113 -11.15 9.99 2.86
N ARG A 114 -11.28 8.65 2.90
CA ARG A 114 -12.36 7.99 3.62
C ARG A 114 -11.90 6.60 4.07
N ILE A 115 -12.34 6.17 5.24
CA ILE A 115 -12.11 4.82 5.75
C ILE A 115 -13.43 4.09 5.96
N ALA A 116 -13.39 2.78 5.82
CA ALA A 116 -14.52 1.88 5.96
C ALA A 116 -14.01 0.51 6.48
N GLY A 117 -14.85 -0.51 6.40
CA GLY A 117 -14.48 -1.86 6.80
C GLY A 117 -15.20 -2.29 8.07
N VAL A 118 -14.58 -3.21 8.80
CA VAL A 118 -15.11 -3.75 10.06
C VAL A 118 -14.04 -3.64 11.13
N GLY A 119 -14.30 -2.86 12.17
CA GLY A 119 -13.35 -2.65 13.26
C GLY A 119 -13.61 -1.35 14.01
N PRO A 120 -12.76 -1.01 15.01
CA PRO A 120 -12.96 0.16 15.86
C PRO A 120 -12.82 1.52 15.12
N TRP A 121 -12.28 1.51 13.92
CA TRP A 121 -12.14 2.69 13.05
C TRP A 121 -13.42 3.03 12.28
N THR A 122 -14.43 2.16 12.29
CA THR A 122 -15.71 2.42 11.66
C THR A 122 -16.70 2.91 12.70
N GLU A 123 -17.52 3.90 12.33
CA GLU A 123 -18.63 4.31 13.16
C GLU A 123 -19.74 3.26 13.06
N SER A 124 -20.26 2.90 14.21
CA SER A 124 -21.40 2.00 14.30
C SER A 124 -22.72 2.74 14.20
#